data_a67f38e66500cde266ae4db9104f5973
#
_entry.id   a67f38e66500cde266ae4db9104f5973
#
_cell.length_a   1.000
_cell.length_b   1.000
_cell.length_c   1.000
_cell.angle_alpha   90.00
_cell.angle_beta   90.00
_cell.angle_gamma   90.00
#
_symmetry.space_group_name_H-M   'P 1'
#
loop_
_entity.id
_entity.type
_entity.pdbx_description
1 polymer ?
#
loop_
_entity_poly.entity_id
_entity_poly.type
_entity_poly.pdbx_seq_one_letter_code
_entity_poly.pdbx_strand_id
1 'polypeptide(L)'
;VESFAEDRLIDYAYSSGTLQKYTHYSLTLPNDQVKMKISGNYLLQVYENGQVKKPVLTQRFYVVENRVNLQVEVKPSARVAERNAYQKINFSISHPGLTIQNPNRDIKVLVMQNGNPATAMANSKPSFIKPGSLVYNDLKTNDFKGGNEFRKFDIRSLRYPAAQVQEIYKDSAFNAVLIPDFNRDTQKYSSGKDENGSFFIRNQDGRDDHTESDYVWVWFTLQTPAALENAGVYVAGRFNNYGLNEAHQLKYNPEKRSYHVKLFLKQGLYDYKYVLKNLETGVVNDTQLEGSFFETSNTYQVFVYYRKPGSRWDELIGYCLFM
;
A
#
# COMPACT_ATOMS: atom_id res chain seq x y z
N VAL A 1 20.74 -6.96 -13.67
CA VAL A 1 20.24 -5.99 -14.65
C VAL A 1 21.26 -5.84 -15.74
N GLU A 2 20.83 -5.71 -16.98
CA GLU A 2 21.63 -5.27 -18.09
C GLU A 2 21.26 -3.83 -18.37
N SER A 3 22.14 -2.91 -17.99
CA SER A 3 21.97 -1.46 -18.15
C SER A 3 23.26 -0.75 -17.84
N PHE A 4 23.32 0.55 -18.11
CA PHE A 4 24.28 1.44 -17.47
C PHE A 4 24.03 1.52 -15.97
N ALA A 5 25.04 1.91 -15.19
CA ALA A 5 24.91 2.08 -13.74
C ALA A 5 23.86 3.17 -13.40
N GLU A 6 23.72 4.16 -14.25
CA GLU A 6 22.79 5.29 -14.17
C GLU A 6 22.22 5.57 -15.56
N ASP A 7 20.96 6.00 -15.63
CA ASP A 7 20.31 6.42 -16.86
C ASP A 7 19.47 7.67 -16.60
N ARG A 8 19.17 8.44 -17.63
CA ARG A 8 18.41 9.68 -17.52
C ARG A 8 16.97 9.45 -17.87
N LEU A 9 16.06 10.05 -17.08
CA LEU A 9 14.65 10.18 -17.44
C LEU A 9 14.54 11.25 -18.53
N ILE A 10 14.31 10.81 -19.76
CA ILE A 10 14.20 11.70 -20.93
C ILE A 10 12.75 11.93 -21.35
N ASP A 11 11.83 11.08 -20.86
CA ASP A 11 10.42 11.14 -21.16
C ASP A 11 9.73 12.05 -20.12
N TYR A 12 9.42 13.27 -20.52
CA TYR A 12 8.77 14.23 -19.63
C TYR A 12 7.84 15.18 -20.38
N ALA A 13 6.85 15.69 -19.67
CA ALA A 13 5.93 16.72 -20.16
C ALA A 13 5.68 17.78 -19.07
N TYR A 14 5.51 19.02 -19.50
CA TYR A 14 5.15 20.11 -18.58
C TYR A 14 3.65 20.12 -18.32
N SER A 15 3.26 20.52 -17.10
CA SER A 15 1.86 20.71 -16.77
C SER A 15 1.24 21.84 -17.60
N SER A 16 -0.03 21.66 -17.98
CA SER A 16 -0.82 22.59 -18.78
C SER A 16 -2.12 22.93 -18.06
N GLY A 17 -2.51 24.19 -18.03
CA GLY A 17 -3.76 24.64 -17.42
C GLY A 17 -3.82 24.55 -15.89
N THR A 18 -2.76 24.13 -15.22
CA THR A 18 -2.71 23.93 -13.76
C THR A 18 -2.25 25.20 -13.03
N LEU A 19 -2.73 25.40 -11.79
CA LEU A 19 -2.24 26.43 -10.88
C LEU A 19 -0.84 26.09 -10.40
N GLN A 20 -0.67 24.88 -9.88
CA GLN A 20 0.64 24.37 -9.50
C GLN A 20 1.35 23.84 -10.73
N LYS A 21 2.44 24.51 -11.13
CA LYS A 21 3.28 24.02 -12.23
C LYS A 21 4.16 22.85 -11.78
N TYR A 22 4.26 21.84 -12.63
CA TYR A 22 5.11 20.66 -12.41
C TYR A 22 5.59 20.08 -13.74
N THR A 23 6.59 19.22 -13.66
CA THR A 23 7.03 18.38 -14.76
C THR A 23 6.62 16.93 -14.46
N HIS A 24 5.89 16.32 -15.37
CA HIS A 24 5.57 14.90 -15.32
C HIS A 24 6.68 14.10 -16.00
N TYR A 25 7.20 13.10 -15.32
CA TYR A 25 8.20 12.16 -15.87
C TYR A 25 7.57 10.79 -16.01
N SER A 26 7.90 10.09 -17.09
CA SER A 26 7.47 8.71 -17.36
C SER A 26 8.67 7.79 -17.46
N LEU A 27 8.55 6.59 -16.90
CA LEU A 27 9.53 5.52 -17.05
C LEU A 27 8.82 4.19 -17.18
N THR A 28 9.04 3.51 -18.31
CA THR A 28 8.57 2.13 -18.52
C THR A 28 9.73 1.17 -18.39
N LEU A 29 9.56 0.11 -17.62
CA LEU A 29 10.52 -0.97 -17.46
C LEU A 29 9.85 -2.33 -17.75
N PRO A 30 10.51 -3.27 -18.48
CA PRO A 30 11.81 -3.09 -19.17
C PRO A 30 11.72 -2.13 -20.38
N ASN A 31 12.85 -1.58 -20.79
CA ASN A 31 13.01 -0.82 -22.02
C ASN A 31 14.29 -1.24 -22.75
N ASP A 32 14.67 -0.56 -23.83
CA ASP A 32 15.84 -0.92 -24.63
C ASP A 32 17.16 -0.74 -23.88
N GLN A 33 17.20 0.14 -22.89
CA GLN A 33 18.38 0.46 -22.09
C GLN A 33 18.48 -0.35 -20.81
N VAL A 34 17.33 -0.79 -20.26
CA VAL A 34 17.26 -1.48 -18.95
C VAL A 34 16.48 -2.77 -19.07
N LYS A 35 17.17 -3.91 -18.95
CA LYS A 35 16.59 -5.27 -18.98
C LYS A 35 16.90 -6.01 -17.69
N MET A 36 15.86 -6.50 -17.01
CA MET A 36 16.01 -7.35 -15.83
C MET A 36 16.30 -8.79 -16.27
N LYS A 37 17.50 -9.32 -15.96
CA LYS A 37 17.94 -10.69 -16.33
C LYS A 37 17.55 -11.74 -15.31
N ILE A 38 17.23 -11.35 -14.08
CA ILE A 38 16.95 -12.26 -12.95
C ILE A 38 15.66 -11.79 -12.32
N SER A 39 14.79 -12.72 -11.98
CA SER A 39 13.60 -12.43 -11.18
C SER A 39 13.98 -12.09 -9.75
N GLY A 40 13.15 -11.29 -9.06
CA GLY A 40 13.42 -10.87 -7.68
C GLY A 40 12.92 -9.47 -7.36
N ASN A 41 13.45 -8.92 -6.28
CA ASN A 41 13.10 -7.58 -5.78
C ASN A 41 14.06 -6.56 -6.33
N TYR A 42 13.50 -5.46 -6.84
CA TYR A 42 14.27 -4.34 -7.37
C TYR A 42 13.87 -3.05 -6.66
N LEU A 43 14.82 -2.12 -6.63
CA LEU A 43 14.63 -0.79 -6.09
C LEU A 43 14.98 0.22 -7.18
N LEU A 44 13.96 0.97 -7.60
CA LEU A 44 14.14 2.14 -8.44
C LEU A 44 14.47 3.34 -7.54
N GLN A 45 15.56 4.01 -7.82
CA GLN A 45 15.94 5.27 -7.17
C GLN A 45 16.03 6.36 -8.22
N VAL A 46 15.31 7.45 -8.01
CA VAL A 46 15.38 8.65 -8.84
C VAL A 46 16.06 9.75 -8.03
N TYR A 47 17.02 10.43 -8.62
CA TYR A 47 17.78 11.51 -7.98
C TYR A 47 18.14 12.62 -8.98
N GLU A 48 18.41 13.80 -8.49
CA GLU A 48 18.76 14.94 -9.31
C GLU A 48 20.27 15.04 -9.53
N ASN A 49 20.68 15.34 -10.77
CA ASN A 49 22.05 15.75 -11.14
C ASN A 49 23.16 14.85 -10.53
N GLY A 50 23.00 13.52 -10.56
CA GLY A 50 24.01 12.60 -10.05
C GLY A 50 24.11 12.53 -8.52
N GLN A 51 23.18 13.13 -7.77
CA GLN A 51 23.16 13.08 -6.31
C GLN A 51 22.61 11.74 -5.76
N VAL A 52 23.24 10.62 -6.08
CA VAL A 52 22.80 9.24 -5.73
C VAL A 52 22.49 9.07 -4.24
N LYS A 53 23.17 9.79 -3.35
CA LYS A 53 22.97 9.74 -1.90
C LYS A 53 21.72 10.48 -1.42
N LYS A 54 21.04 11.23 -2.30
CA LYS A 54 19.84 12.01 -2.00
C LYS A 54 18.73 11.70 -3.00
N PRO A 55 18.16 10.48 -2.97
CA PRO A 55 17.08 10.15 -3.89
C PRO A 55 15.84 11.01 -3.59
N VAL A 56 15.23 11.53 -4.64
CA VAL A 56 13.92 12.23 -4.56
C VAL A 56 12.76 11.24 -4.58
N LEU A 57 12.97 10.06 -5.17
CA LEU A 57 12.00 8.96 -5.18
C LEU A 57 12.72 7.64 -5.01
N THR A 58 12.17 6.78 -4.17
CA THR A 58 12.58 5.37 -4.06
C THR A 58 11.33 4.51 -4.14
N GLN A 59 11.27 3.63 -5.15
CA GLN A 59 10.13 2.76 -5.38
C GLN A 59 10.58 1.31 -5.52
N ARG A 60 9.99 0.40 -4.74
CA ARG A 60 10.21 -1.04 -4.90
C ARG A 60 9.28 -1.58 -6.00
N PHE A 61 9.82 -2.46 -6.83
CA PHE A 61 9.07 -3.26 -7.77
C PHE A 61 9.58 -4.70 -7.82
N TYR A 62 8.82 -5.58 -8.44
CA TYR A 62 9.08 -7.01 -8.44
C TYR A 62 9.10 -7.52 -9.87
N VAL A 63 10.09 -8.36 -10.16
CA VAL A 63 10.17 -9.09 -11.43
C VAL A 63 9.96 -10.56 -11.14
N VAL A 64 8.90 -11.12 -11.69
CA VAL A 64 8.51 -12.52 -11.46
C VAL A 64 8.75 -13.37 -12.70
N GLU A 65 9.29 -14.57 -12.49
CA GLU A 65 9.33 -15.65 -13.49
C GLU A 65 8.45 -16.79 -12.98
N ASN A 66 7.18 -16.82 -13.41
CA ASN A 66 6.21 -17.78 -12.90
C ASN A 66 6.58 -19.23 -13.27
N ARG A 67 7.09 -19.97 -12.30
CA ARG A 67 7.50 -21.39 -12.39
C ARG A 67 6.70 -22.29 -11.45
N VAL A 68 5.80 -21.69 -10.66
CA VAL A 68 4.93 -22.39 -9.72
C VAL A 68 3.51 -21.89 -9.83
N ASN A 69 2.54 -22.72 -9.44
CA ASN A 69 1.13 -22.34 -9.36
C ASN A 69 0.73 -22.21 -7.90
N LEU A 70 -0.01 -21.15 -7.59
CA LEU A 70 -0.49 -20.82 -6.25
C LEU A 70 -2.01 -21.00 -6.18
N GLN A 71 -2.47 -21.67 -5.13
CA GLN A 71 -3.87 -21.67 -4.70
C GLN A 71 -3.94 -21.02 -3.33
N VAL A 72 -4.72 -19.98 -3.18
CA VAL A 72 -4.84 -19.17 -1.96
C VAL A 72 -6.28 -19.21 -1.47
N GLU A 73 -6.47 -19.26 -0.16
CA GLU A 73 -7.76 -19.30 0.49
C GLU A 73 -7.75 -18.39 1.72
N VAL A 74 -8.79 -17.56 1.88
CA VAL A 74 -9.03 -16.78 3.10
C VAL A 74 -10.02 -17.50 3.98
N LYS A 75 -9.69 -17.67 5.26
CA LYS A 75 -10.54 -18.26 6.29
C LYS A 75 -10.60 -17.37 7.54
N PRO A 76 -11.60 -17.52 8.39
CA PRO A 76 -11.54 -16.95 9.73
C PRO A 76 -10.34 -17.48 10.50
N SER A 77 -9.78 -16.69 11.42
CA SER A 77 -8.70 -17.16 12.30
C SER A 77 -9.08 -18.46 13.00
N ALA A 78 -8.11 -19.33 13.16
CA ALA A 78 -8.26 -20.56 13.93
C ALA A 78 -8.45 -20.30 15.44
N ARG A 79 -8.01 -19.11 15.91
CA ARG A 79 -8.19 -18.67 17.29
C ARG A 79 -9.61 -18.13 17.48
N VAL A 80 -10.40 -18.77 18.36
CA VAL A 80 -11.83 -18.45 18.55
C VAL A 80 -12.05 -16.97 18.89
N ALA A 81 -11.21 -16.38 19.74
CA ALA A 81 -11.31 -14.97 20.13
C ALA A 81 -11.06 -13.98 18.99
N GLU A 82 -10.34 -14.39 17.94
CA GLU A 82 -9.94 -13.55 16.82
C GLU A 82 -10.76 -13.81 15.53
N ARG A 83 -11.66 -14.79 15.58
CA ARG A 83 -12.38 -15.31 14.40
C ARG A 83 -13.16 -14.26 13.62
N ASN A 84 -13.74 -13.28 14.33
CA ASN A 84 -14.54 -12.21 13.73
C ASN A 84 -13.71 -10.97 13.33
N ALA A 85 -12.40 -10.94 13.68
CA ALA A 85 -11.56 -9.78 13.49
C ALA A 85 -10.33 -10.04 12.62
N TYR A 86 -9.99 -11.32 12.36
CA TYR A 86 -8.78 -11.70 11.63
C TYR A 86 -9.09 -12.60 10.45
N GLN A 87 -8.28 -12.45 9.41
CA GLN A 87 -8.29 -13.24 8.18
C GLN A 87 -7.06 -14.13 8.13
N LYS A 88 -7.29 -15.43 8.08
CA LYS A 88 -6.28 -16.46 7.96
C LYS A 88 -6.01 -16.77 6.50
N ILE A 89 -4.77 -16.62 6.06
CA ILE A 89 -4.38 -16.93 4.69
C ILE A 89 -3.70 -18.29 4.63
N ASN A 90 -4.41 -19.26 4.05
CA ASN A 90 -3.87 -20.56 3.70
C ASN A 90 -3.53 -20.61 2.22
N PHE A 91 -2.46 -21.29 1.87
CA PHE A 91 -2.11 -21.45 0.46
C PHE A 91 -1.34 -22.74 0.19
N SER A 92 -1.36 -23.17 -1.06
CA SER A 92 -0.53 -24.26 -1.55
C SER A 92 0.25 -23.84 -2.79
N ILE A 93 1.45 -24.38 -2.93
CA ILE A 93 2.37 -24.13 -4.03
C ILE A 93 2.55 -25.43 -4.79
N SER A 94 2.05 -25.51 -6.02
CA SER A 94 2.35 -26.60 -6.94
C SER A 94 3.56 -26.22 -7.81
N HIS A 95 4.55 -27.10 -7.92
CA HIS A 95 5.82 -26.84 -8.60
C HIS A 95 6.12 -27.88 -9.70
N PRO A 96 5.27 -27.98 -10.74
CA PRO A 96 5.48 -28.92 -11.83
C PRO A 96 6.78 -28.61 -12.57
N GLY A 97 7.62 -29.62 -12.77
CA GLY A 97 8.89 -29.47 -13.49
C GLY A 97 10.01 -28.77 -12.72
N LEU A 98 9.79 -28.35 -11.47
CA LEU A 98 10.82 -27.80 -10.61
C LEU A 98 11.20 -28.79 -9.51
N THR A 99 12.45 -29.27 -9.54
CA THR A 99 12.98 -30.14 -8.48
C THR A 99 13.49 -29.27 -7.32
N ILE A 100 12.82 -29.37 -6.18
CA ILE A 100 13.21 -28.68 -4.95
C ILE A 100 13.81 -29.70 -4.01
N GLN A 101 15.12 -29.59 -3.74
CA GLN A 101 15.84 -30.58 -2.91
C GLN A 101 15.45 -30.46 -1.43
N ASN A 102 15.39 -29.26 -0.90
CA ASN A 102 15.03 -29.02 0.50
C ASN A 102 14.06 -27.82 0.60
N PRO A 103 12.74 -28.05 0.55
CA PRO A 103 11.75 -26.99 0.61
C PRO A 103 11.90 -26.06 1.82
N ASN A 104 12.31 -26.57 2.98
CA ASN A 104 12.48 -25.78 4.20
C ASN A 104 13.64 -24.75 4.12
N ARG A 105 14.61 -25.00 3.24
CA ARG A 105 15.78 -24.14 3.05
C ARG A 105 15.64 -23.31 1.78
N ASP A 106 15.15 -23.95 0.72
CA ASP A 106 15.26 -23.44 -0.64
C ASP A 106 14.06 -22.56 -1.03
N ILE A 107 12.91 -22.73 -0.33
CA ILE A 107 11.68 -21.94 -0.57
C ILE A 107 11.44 -20.98 0.58
N LYS A 108 11.16 -19.71 0.24
CA LYS A 108 10.69 -18.68 1.16
C LYS A 108 9.43 -18.06 0.59
N VAL A 109 8.46 -17.83 1.43
CA VAL A 109 7.21 -17.19 1.02
C VAL A 109 6.97 -15.96 1.84
N LEU A 110 6.53 -14.90 1.18
CA LEU A 110 6.08 -13.67 1.80
C LEU A 110 4.59 -13.49 1.48
N VAL A 111 3.79 -13.23 2.51
CA VAL A 111 2.38 -12.83 2.35
C VAL A 111 2.23 -11.40 2.83
N MET A 112 1.55 -10.56 2.06
CA MET A 112 1.38 -9.15 2.34
C MET A 112 -0.07 -8.72 2.08
N GLN A 113 -0.63 -7.89 2.94
CA GLN A 113 -2.00 -7.38 2.84
C GLN A 113 -2.01 -5.98 2.23
N ASN A 114 -2.92 -5.71 1.29
CA ASN A 114 -3.20 -4.41 0.66
C ASN A 114 -1.97 -3.69 0.09
N GLY A 115 -0.94 -4.45 -0.31
CA GLY A 115 0.31 -3.88 -0.80
C GLY A 115 1.09 -3.07 0.25
N ASN A 116 0.78 -3.25 1.55
CA ASN A 116 1.45 -2.58 2.64
C ASN A 116 2.65 -3.41 3.15
N PRO A 117 3.91 -2.98 2.92
CA PRO A 117 5.08 -3.75 3.35
C PRO A 117 5.15 -3.99 4.87
N ALA A 118 4.53 -3.14 5.69
CA ALA A 118 4.51 -3.30 7.14
C ALA A 118 3.68 -4.51 7.60
N THR A 119 2.77 -5.01 6.76
CA THR A 119 1.96 -6.21 7.05
C THR A 119 2.65 -7.51 6.62
N ALA A 120 3.82 -7.43 6.00
CA ALA A 120 4.46 -8.60 5.39
C ALA A 120 4.82 -9.67 6.41
N MET A 121 4.33 -10.90 6.19
CA MET A 121 4.62 -12.08 6.99
C MET A 121 5.46 -13.07 6.18
N ALA A 122 6.63 -13.41 6.71
CA ALA A 122 7.54 -14.36 6.07
C ALA A 122 7.25 -15.79 6.55
N ASN A 123 7.17 -16.71 5.60
CA ASN A 123 6.95 -18.12 5.81
C ASN A 123 8.12 -18.91 5.21
N SER A 124 8.92 -19.58 6.02
CA SER A 124 10.08 -20.34 5.57
C SER A 124 9.84 -21.85 5.51
N LYS A 125 8.80 -22.34 6.18
CA LYS A 125 8.53 -23.77 6.28
C LYS A 125 7.09 -24.08 5.90
N PRO A 126 6.86 -25.01 4.94
CA PRO A 126 5.54 -25.55 4.69
C PRO A 126 5.06 -26.40 5.87
N SER A 127 3.76 -26.40 6.13
CA SER A 127 3.13 -27.31 7.12
C SER A 127 3.17 -28.76 6.65
N PHE A 128 3.03 -28.97 5.32
CA PHE A 128 3.12 -30.29 4.71
C PHE A 128 3.88 -30.22 3.39
N ILE A 129 4.71 -31.23 3.16
CA ILE A 129 5.42 -31.44 1.91
C ILE A 129 4.82 -32.69 1.24
N LYS A 130 4.26 -32.52 0.04
CA LYS A 130 3.71 -33.57 -0.79
C LYS A 130 4.50 -33.68 -2.11
N PRO A 131 4.47 -34.79 -2.81
CA PRO A 131 5.04 -34.85 -4.15
C PRO A 131 4.51 -33.74 -5.05
N GLY A 132 5.39 -32.86 -5.52
CA GLY A 132 5.04 -31.75 -6.40
C GLY A 132 4.24 -30.60 -5.75
N SER A 133 4.02 -30.60 -4.42
CA SER A 133 3.23 -29.56 -3.76
C SER A 133 3.70 -29.28 -2.33
N LEU A 134 3.67 -28.00 -1.95
CA LEU A 134 3.95 -27.51 -0.60
C LEU A 134 2.69 -26.84 -0.05
N VAL A 135 2.30 -27.16 1.19
CA VAL A 135 1.09 -26.65 1.83
C VAL A 135 1.46 -25.75 3.01
N TYR A 136 0.87 -24.56 3.07
CA TYR A 136 1.06 -23.56 4.12
C TYR A 136 -0.29 -23.26 4.78
N ASN A 137 -0.61 -23.96 5.85
CA ASN A 137 -1.84 -23.81 6.63
C ASN A 137 -1.57 -23.91 8.13
N ASP A 138 -0.38 -23.51 8.57
CA ASP A 138 0.00 -23.48 9.97
C ASP A 138 -0.91 -22.56 10.77
N LEU A 139 -1.33 -23.00 11.97
CA LEU A 139 -2.29 -22.28 12.81
C LEU A 139 -1.76 -20.98 13.41
N LYS A 140 -0.44 -20.76 13.44
CA LYS A 140 0.20 -19.64 14.09
C LYS A 140 0.67 -18.53 13.15
N THR A 141 0.69 -18.80 11.83
CA THR A 141 1.19 -17.87 10.82
C THR A 141 0.05 -17.36 9.92
N ASN A 142 0.29 -16.26 9.22
CA ASN A 142 -0.63 -15.69 8.24
C ASN A 142 -2.02 -15.32 8.78
N ASP A 143 -2.12 -14.96 10.06
CA ASP A 143 -3.29 -14.33 10.66
C ASP A 143 -3.14 -12.82 10.56
N PHE A 144 -3.86 -12.20 9.64
CA PHE A 144 -3.88 -10.76 9.43
C PHE A 144 -5.10 -10.16 10.12
N LYS A 145 -4.96 -9.00 10.75
CA LYS A 145 -6.12 -8.23 11.15
C LYS A 145 -6.96 -7.93 9.90
N GLY A 146 -8.27 -8.17 9.96
CA GLY A 146 -9.16 -7.84 8.84
C GLY A 146 -9.18 -6.33 8.58
N GLY A 147 -9.03 -5.52 9.64
CA GLY A 147 -9.19 -4.07 9.53
C GLY A 147 -10.62 -3.72 9.17
N ASN A 148 -10.80 -2.58 8.50
CA ASN A 148 -12.08 -2.13 7.96
C ASN A 148 -11.86 -1.65 6.53
N GLU A 149 -12.96 -1.51 5.77
CA GLU A 149 -12.93 -0.87 4.46
C GLU A 149 -12.25 0.50 4.57
N PHE A 150 -11.38 0.82 3.64
CA PHE A 150 -10.70 2.11 3.65
C PHE A 150 -11.70 3.26 3.55
N ARG A 151 -11.39 4.37 4.18
CA ARG A 151 -12.06 5.64 3.91
C ARG A 151 -11.63 6.12 2.55
N LYS A 152 -12.46 6.88 1.86
CA LYS A 152 -12.15 7.40 0.53
C LYS A 152 -12.63 8.82 0.36
N PHE A 153 -11.95 9.59 -0.47
CA PHE A 153 -12.42 10.86 -0.96
C PHE A 153 -12.14 11.02 -2.45
N ASP A 154 -12.94 11.84 -3.10
CA ASP A 154 -12.88 12.04 -4.53
C ASP A 154 -12.68 13.53 -4.88
N ILE A 155 -11.49 13.86 -5.41
CA ILE A 155 -11.14 15.19 -5.92
C ILE A 155 -10.77 15.14 -7.40
N ARG A 156 -11.34 14.19 -8.16
CA ARG A 156 -11.15 14.10 -9.61
C ARG A 156 -11.77 15.28 -10.37
N SER A 157 -12.80 15.88 -9.81
CA SER A 157 -13.31 17.18 -10.25
C SER A 157 -13.08 18.23 -9.16
N LEU A 158 -12.69 19.44 -9.57
CA LEU A 158 -12.55 20.61 -8.68
C LEU A 158 -13.67 21.62 -8.87
N ARG A 159 -14.65 21.30 -9.71
CA ARG A 159 -15.83 22.14 -9.97
C ARG A 159 -16.93 21.92 -8.94
N TYR A 160 -17.08 20.67 -8.48
CA TYR A 160 -18.14 20.26 -7.57
C TYR A 160 -17.60 19.30 -6.52
N PRO A 161 -18.00 19.47 -5.23
CA PRO A 161 -17.70 18.47 -4.20
C PRO A 161 -18.27 17.11 -4.57
N ALA A 162 -17.47 16.06 -4.41
CA ALA A 162 -17.87 14.67 -4.63
C ALA A 162 -17.80 13.88 -3.31
N ALA A 163 -17.72 12.55 -3.38
CA ALA A 163 -17.72 11.68 -2.21
C ALA A 163 -16.73 12.14 -1.13
N GLN A 164 -17.20 12.31 0.09
CA GLN A 164 -16.47 12.72 1.31
C GLN A 164 -15.89 14.15 1.25
N VAL A 165 -16.12 14.94 0.21
CA VAL A 165 -15.70 16.33 0.11
C VAL A 165 -16.86 17.26 0.51
N GLN A 166 -16.65 18.08 1.54
CA GLN A 166 -17.63 19.05 2.02
C GLN A 166 -17.61 20.33 1.18
N GLU A 167 -16.41 20.81 0.86
CA GLU A 167 -16.21 22.09 0.20
C GLU A 167 -14.96 22.05 -0.68
N ILE A 168 -15.02 22.75 -1.82
CA ILE A 168 -13.88 23.07 -2.66
C ILE A 168 -13.82 24.57 -2.86
N TYR A 169 -12.68 25.18 -2.55
CA TYR A 169 -12.46 26.60 -2.78
C TYR A 169 -11.05 26.84 -3.33
N LYS A 170 -10.84 28.02 -3.89
CA LYS A 170 -9.59 28.42 -4.52
C LYS A 170 -9.07 29.70 -3.86
N ASP A 171 -7.81 29.66 -3.45
CA ASP A 171 -7.01 30.82 -3.08
C ASP A 171 -5.72 30.85 -3.94
N SER A 172 -4.55 30.74 -3.34
CA SER A 172 -3.27 30.54 -4.05
C SER A 172 -3.15 29.14 -4.69
N ALA A 173 -3.91 28.17 -4.19
CA ALA A 173 -4.06 26.82 -4.71
C ALA A 173 -5.52 26.37 -4.54
N PHE A 174 -5.88 25.22 -5.11
CA PHE A 174 -7.14 24.59 -4.77
C PHE A 174 -7.08 23.97 -3.37
N ASN A 175 -8.21 24.06 -2.66
CA ASN A 175 -8.42 23.47 -1.35
C ASN A 175 -9.67 22.59 -1.39
N ALA A 176 -9.58 21.39 -0.84
CA ALA A 176 -10.69 20.47 -0.64
C ALA A 176 -10.80 20.15 0.86
N VAL A 177 -11.89 20.55 1.49
CA VAL A 177 -12.19 20.24 2.88
C VAL A 177 -13.01 18.97 2.91
N LEU A 178 -12.49 17.94 3.57
CA LEU A 178 -13.22 16.68 3.72
C LEU A 178 -14.30 16.81 4.82
N ILE A 179 -15.36 16.04 4.68
CA ILE A 179 -16.34 15.86 5.76
C ILE A 179 -15.59 15.26 6.96
N PRO A 180 -15.78 15.80 8.19
CA PRO A 180 -15.09 15.27 9.36
C PRO A 180 -15.35 13.81 9.60
N ASP A 181 -14.28 13.06 9.81
CA ASP A 181 -14.32 11.65 10.17
C ASP A 181 -14.51 11.44 11.67
N PHE A 182 -15.03 10.26 12.03
CA PHE A 182 -15.18 9.80 13.39
C PHE A 182 -14.47 8.45 13.60
N ASN A 183 -14.21 8.10 14.85
CA ASN A 183 -13.78 6.77 15.22
C ASN A 183 -14.83 5.73 14.81
N ARG A 184 -14.40 4.63 14.19
CA ARG A 184 -15.26 3.53 13.71
C ARG A 184 -15.07 2.22 14.48
N ASP A 185 -14.21 2.19 15.50
CA ASP A 185 -13.86 0.94 16.21
C ASP A 185 -15.04 0.25 16.88
N THR A 186 -16.03 1.03 17.34
CA THR A 186 -17.27 0.54 17.99
C THR A 186 -18.43 0.38 17.03
N GLN A 187 -18.27 0.75 15.76
CA GLN A 187 -19.33 0.61 14.75
C GLN A 187 -19.42 -0.83 14.27
N LYS A 188 -20.63 -1.24 13.89
CA LYS A 188 -20.81 -2.51 13.18
C LYS A 188 -20.17 -2.41 11.79
N TYR A 189 -19.69 -3.55 11.32
CA TYR A 189 -19.19 -3.63 9.95
C TYR A 189 -20.27 -3.18 8.95
N SER A 190 -19.82 -2.41 7.98
CA SER A 190 -20.61 -2.00 6.83
C SER A 190 -19.74 -2.16 5.58
N SER A 191 -20.20 -3.01 4.67
CA SER A 191 -19.50 -3.22 3.41
C SER A 191 -19.49 -1.93 2.58
N GLY A 192 -18.37 -1.58 2.03
CA GLY A 192 -18.17 -0.46 1.13
C GLY A 192 -17.26 -0.88 -0.01
N LYS A 193 -17.39 -0.25 -1.18
CA LYS A 193 -16.40 -0.40 -2.24
C LYS A 193 -15.28 0.59 -2.00
N ASP A 194 -14.10 0.10 -1.73
CA ASP A 194 -12.85 0.84 -1.73
C ASP A 194 -11.87 0.25 -2.75
N GLU A 195 -10.67 0.77 -2.81
CA GLU A 195 -9.60 0.33 -3.70
C GLU A 195 -8.45 -0.33 -2.92
N ASN A 196 -8.78 -0.88 -1.75
CA ASN A 196 -7.84 -1.53 -0.82
C ASN A 196 -6.62 -0.67 -0.50
N GLY A 197 -6.86 0.61 -0.19
CA GLY A 197 -5.85 1.61 0.15
C GLY A 197 -5.13 2.22 -1.04
N SER A 198 -5.55 1.92 -2.27
CA SER A 198 -4.97 2.47 -3.50
C SER A 198 -5.44 3.90 -3.76
N PHE A 199 -4.88 4.50 -4.82
CA PHE A 199 -5.29 5.81 -5.32
C PHE A 199 -5.13 5.84 -6.83
N PHE A 200 -5.89 6.73 -7.48
CA PHE A 200 -5.84 6.93 -8.92
C PHE A 200 -5.78 8.42 -9.21
N ILE A 201 -4.73 8.85 -9.91
CA ILE A 201 -4.64 10.20 -10.45
C ILE A 201 -5.56 10.28 -11.66
N ARG A 202 -6.51 11.20 -11.60
CA ARG A 202 -7.44 11.45 -12.70
C ARG A 202 -8.02 12.86 -12.60
N ASN A 203 -8.16 13.51 -13.75
CA ASN A 203 -8.80 14.80 -13.91
C ASN A 203 -10.09 14.64 -14.76
N GLN A 204 -11.25 14.74 -14.12
CA GLN A 204 -12.55 14.69 -14.84
C GLN A 204 -12.90 16.02 -15.55
N ASP A 205 -12.19 17.08 -15.22
CA ASP A 205 -12.42 18.42 -15.76
C ASP A 205 -11.51 18.72 -16.97
N GLY A 206 -10.47 17.91 -17.18
CA GLY A 206 -9.46 18.02 -18.22
C GLY A 206 -9.50 16.87 -19.23
N ARG A 207 -8.47 16.83 -20.09
CA ARG A 207 -8.32 15.82 -21.14
C ARG A 207 -7.16 14.87 -20.87
N ASP A 208 -6.16 15.32 -20.12
CA ASP A 208 -4.95 14.55 -19.80
C ASP A 208 -4.70 14.50 -18.29
N ASP A 209 -4.80 13.30 -17.74
CA ASP A 209 -4.59 13.03 -16.32
C ASP A 209 -3.14 13.32 -15.87
N HIS A 210 -2.18 13.23 -16.78
CA HIS A 210 -0.76 13.37 -16.46
C HIS A 210 -0.30 14.80 -16.34
N THR A 211 -0.78 15.68 -17.22
CA THR A 211 -0.32 17.06 -17.34
C THR A 211 -1.34 18.12 -16.94
N GLU A 212 -2.64 17.78 -16.89
CA GLU A 212 -3.71 18.72 -16.58
C GLU A 212 -4.31 18.53 -15.16
N SER A 213 -3.93 17.48 -14.42
CA SER A 213 -4.36 17.30 -13.02
C SER A 213 -3.64 18.29 -12.12
N ASP A 214 -4.39 19.12 -11.38
CA ASP A 214 -3.80 20.10 -10.46
C ASP A 214 -3.46 19.46 -9.10
N TYR A 215 -2.67 20.18 -8.30
CA TYR A 215 -2.43 19.85 -6.91
C TYR A 215 -3.36 20.61 -6.00
N VAL A 216 -3.86 19.93 -4.96
CA VAL A 216 -4.93 20.39 -4.08
C VAL A 216 -4.51 20.23 -2.63
N TRP A 217 -4.69 21.23 -1.79
CA TRP A 217 -4.62 21.07 -0.35
C TRP A 217 -5.87 20.35 0.15
N VAL A 218 -5.70 19.10 0.58
CA VAL A 218 -6.77 18.28 1.14
C VAL A 218 -6.72 18.36 2.66
N TRP A 219 -7.81 18.82 3.28
CA TRP A 219 -7.93 19.02 4.71
C TRP A 219 -8.64 17.84 5.37
N PHE A 220 -7.92 17.11 6.19
CA PHE A 220 -8.44 15.98 6.96
C PHE A 220 -8.78 16.43 8.37
N THR A 221 -9.93 15.97 8.87
CA THR A 221 -10.38 16.21 10.24
C THR A 221 -10.87 14.90 10.84
N LEU A 222 -10.29 14.49 11.98
CA LEU A 222 -10.76 13.38 12.78
C LEU A 222 -11.30 13.90 14.11
N GLN A 223 -12.61 13.74 14.33
CA GLN A 223 -13.31 14.14 15.55
C GLN A 223 -12.98 13.16 16.68
N THR A 224 -12.52 13.71 17.81
CA THR A 224 -12.27 12.94 19.03
C THR A 224 -12.55 13.84 20.25
N PRO A 225 -13.20 13.33 21.29
CA PRO A 225 -13.56 14.14 22.46
C PRO A 225 -12.34 14.69 23.24
N ALA A 226 -11.21 13.98 23.16
CA ALA A 226 -9.95 14.36 23.80
C ALA A 226 -8.76 13.91 22.94
N ALA A 227 -7.58 14.48 23.23
CA ALA A 227 -6.33 13.99 22.65
C ALA A 227 -6.07 12.55 23.10
N LEU A 228 -5.52 11.74 22.19
CA LEU A 228 -5.11 10.37 22.50
C LEU A 228 -3.75 10.40 23.20
N GLU A 229 -3.68 9.81 24.39
CA GLU A 229 -2.47 9.82 25.20
C GLU A 229 -1.33 9.03 24.53
N ASN A 230 -0.13 9.59 24.56
CA ASN A 230 1.10 8.98 24.04
C ASN A 230 0.99 8.46 22.59
N ALA A 231 0.08 8.99 21.79
CA ALA A 231 -0.18 8.53 20.43
C ALA A 231 -0.05 9.63 19.40
N GLY A 232 0.73 9.37 18.35
CA GLY A 232 0.68 10.11 17.10
C GLY A 232 -0.43 9.54 16.21
N VAL A 233 -1.27 10.40 15.66
CA VAL A 233 -2.32 10.04 14.70
C VAL A 233 -1.84 10.39 13.29
N TYR A 234 -1.96 9.47 12.35
CA TYR A 234 -1.47 9.65 10.97
C TYR A 234 -2.52 9.27 9.95
N VAL A 235 -2.51 9.97 8.80
CA VAL A 235 -3.21 9.52 7.58
C VAL A 235 -2.28 8.62 6.80
N ALA A 236 -2.74 7.42 6.44
CA ALA A 236 -1.95 6.45 5.70
C ALA A 236 -2.76 5.79 4.57
N GLY A 237 -2.08 5.53 3.46
CA GLY A 237 -2.58 4.84 2.28
C GLY A 237 -1.43 4.58 1.31
N ARG A 238 -1.72 4.01 0.16
CA ARG A 238 -0.69 3.77 -0.87
C ARG A 238 -0.08 5.06 -1.42
N PHE A 239 -0.84 6.16 -1.42
CA PHE A 239 -0.38 7.46 -1.91
C PHE A 239 0.84 8.01 -1.15
N ASN A 240 1.05 7.56 0.08
CA ASN A 240 2.21 7.90 0.90
C ASN A 240 3.03 6.65 1.30
N ASN A 241 2.87 5.51 0.58
CA ASN A 241 3.50 4.23 0.88
C ASN A 241 3.29 3.78 2.34
N TYR A 242 2.13 4.10 2.94
CA TYR A 242 1.80 3.88 4.35
C TYR A 242 2.81 4.50 5.33
N GLY A 243 3.51 5.56 4.90
CA GLY A 243 4.53 6.23 5.70
C GLY A 243 3.93 7.03 6.85
N LEU A 244 4.47 6.83 8.06
CA LEU A 244 4.06 7.53 9.29
C LEU A 244 5.11 8.59 9.65
N ASN A 245 5.24 9.61 8.84
CA ASN A 245 6.16 10.73 9.03
C ASN A 245 5.40 12.00 9.47
N GLU A 246 6.13 13.03 9.84
CA GLU A 246 5.58 14.28 10.35
C GLU A 246 4.63 14.99 9.37
N ALA A 247 4.88 14.89 8.06
CA ALA A 247 4.04 15.51 7.04
C ALA A 247 2.61 14.92 7.00
N HIS A 248 2.43 13.67 7.46
CA HIS A 248 1.14 12.97 7.48
C HIS A 248 0.54 12.86 8.89
N GLN A 249 1.19 13.49 9.89
CA GLN A 249 0.73 13.48 11.27
C GLN A 249 -0.34 14.54 11.51
N LEU A 250 -1.49 14.11 12.04
CA LEU A 250 -2.53 15.04 12.49
C LEU A 250 -2.12 15.68 13.82
N LYS A 251 -2.43 16.96 13.95
CA LYS A 251 -2.26 17.72 15.19
C LYS A 251 -3.61 17.94 15.87
N TYR A 252 -3.66 17.73 17.18
CA TYR A 252 -4.89 17.91 17.96
C TYR A 252 -5.15 19.40 18.22
N ASN A 253 -6.39 19.82 18.02
CA ASN A 253 -6.89 21.13 18.40
C ASN A 253 -7.91 20.96 19.54
N PRO A 254 -7.59 21.39 20.78
CA PRO A 254 -8.48 21.22 21.93
C PRO A 254 -9.78 22.04 21.84
N GLU A 255 -9.75 23.21 21.19
CA GLU A 255 -10.94 24.04 21.01
C GLU A 255 -11.96 23.38 20.08
N LYS A 256 -11.46 22.75 19.00
CA LYS A 256 -12.29 22.03 18.01
C LYS A 256 -12.56 20.59 18.40
N ARG A 257 -11.89 20.06 19.41
CA ARG A 257 -11.94 18.64 19.83
C ARG A 257 -11.72 17.70 18.67
N SER A 258 -10.66 17.95 17.89
CA SER A 258 -10.39 17.20 16.66
C SER A 258 -8.92 17.27 16.26
N TYR A 259 -8.49 16.24 15.56
CA TYR A 259 -7.17 16.17 14.92
C TYR A 259 -7.27 16.71 13.49
N HIS A 260 -6.25 17.42 13.03
CA HIS A 260 -6.19 18.02 11.71
C HIS A 260 -4.85 17.82 11.03
N VAL A 261 -4.88 17.61 9.73
CA VAL A 261 -3.73 17.72 8.83
C VAL A 261 -4.19 18.18 7.46
N LYS A 262 -3.34 18.89 6.73
CA LYS A 262 -3.54 19.16 5.31
C LYS A 262 -2.43 18.52 4.50
N LEU A 263 -2.79 17.86 3.41
CA LEU A 263 -1.87 17.21 2.49
C LEU A 263 -2.00 17.81 1.10
N PHE A 264 -0.87 18.03 0.44
CA PHE A 264 -0.85 18.54 -0.93
C PHE A 264 -0.84 17.37 -1.90
N LEU A 265 -2.00 17.04 -2.46
CA LEU A 265 -2.23 15.85 -3.27
C LEU A 265 -2.66 16.24 -4.68
N LYS A 266 -2.31 15.42 -5.67
CA LYS A 266 -2.75 15.61 -7.06
C LYS A 266 -4.22 15.21 -7.20
N GLN A 267 -4.98 15.84 -8.13
CA GLN A 267 -6.36 15.43 -8.43
C GLN A 267 -6.48 13.93 -8.64
N GLY A 268 -7.46 13.30 -7.98
CA GLY A 268 -7.62 11.86 -8.02
C GLY A 268 -8.71 11.33 -7.09
N LEU A 269 -8.79 10.02 -7.04
CA LEU A 269 -9.56 9.24 -6.06
C LEU A 269 -8.56 8.58 -5.12
N TYR A 270 -8.80 8.67 -3.82
CA TYR A 270 -7.87 8.21 -2.80
C TYR A 270 -8.56 7.42 -1.71
N ASP A 271 -7.96 6.27 -1.40
CA ASP A 271 -8.26 5.53 -0.19
C ASP A 271 -7.28 5.90 0.92
N TYR A 272 -7.77 5.99 2.15
CA TYR A 272 -6.96 6.28 3.33
C TYR A 272 -7.52 5.62 4.58
N LYS A 273 -6.68 5.52 5.61
CA LYS A 273 -7.08 5.17 6.97
C LYS A 273 -6.30 5.98 7.99
N TYR A 274 -6.83 6.03 9.21
CA TYR A 274 -6.10 6.61 10.33
C TYR A 274 -5.30 5.52 11.05
N VAL A 275 -4.06 5.84 11.36
CA VAL A 275 -3.14 4.93 12.02
C VAL A 275 -2.58 5.58 13.28
N LEU A 276 -2.58 4.85 14.38
CA LEU A 276 -1.96 5.27 15.62
C LEU A 276 -0.55 4.71 15.72
N LYS A 277 0.38 5.54 16.19
CA LYS A 277 1.72 5.13 16.57
C LYS A 277 1.96 5.57 18.01
N ASN A 278 2.21 4.63 18.88
CA ASN A 278 2.64 4.95 20.25
C ASN A 278 4.00 5.66 20.19
N LEU A 279 4.09 6.83 20.81
CA LEU A 279 5.28 7.69 20.71
C LEU A 279 6.46 7.19 21.57
N GLU A 280 6.20 6.38 22.59
CA GLU A 280 7.22 5.81 23.46
C GLU A 280 7.75 4.49 22.92
N THR A 281 6.86 3.58 22.55
CA THR A 281 7.22 2.22 22.13
C THR A 281 7.43 2.08 20.63
N GLY A 282 6.93 3.03 19.82
CA GLY A 282 6.91 2.95 18.37
C GLY A 282 5.91 1.96 17.79
N VAL A 283 5.12 1.27 18.63
CA VAL A 283 4.13 0.28 18.21
C VAL A 283 3.04 0.95 17.39
N VAL A 284 2.76 0.36 16.22
CA VAL A 284 1.74 0.85 15.29
C VAL A 284 0.44 0.06 15.48
N ASN A 285 -0.68 0.78 15.55
CA ASN A 285 -2.02 0.22 15.62
C ASN A 285 -2.91 0.88 14.56
N ASP A 286 -3.33 0.11 13.58
CA ASP A 286 -4.12 0.55 12.44
C ASP A 286 -5.60 0.14 12.52
N THR A 287 -6.02 -0.44 13.65
CA THR A 287 -7.39 -0.89 13.88
C THR A 287 -8.08 -0.17 15.04
N GLN A 288 -7.35 0.53 15.89
CA GLN A 288 -7.92 1.19 17.06
C GLN A 288 -8.91 2.32 16.73
N LEU A 289 -8.75 2.97 15.57
CA LEU A 289 -9.67 4.00 15.08
C LEU A 289 -10.60 3.49 13.96
N GLU A 290 -10.28 2.34 13.39
CA GLU A 290 -11.00 1.83 12.22
C GLU A 290 -11.84 0.59 12.53
N GLY A 291 -11.53 -0.14 13.60
CA GLY A 291 -12.10 -1.46 13.87
C GLY A 291 -11.34 -2.57 13.14
N SER A 292 -11.77 -3.81 13.33
CA SER A 292 -11.24 -4.97 12.62
C SER A 292 -12.33 -6.04 12.47
N PHE A 293 -12.60 -6.41 11.22
CA PHE A 293 -13.69 -7.31 10.84
C PHE A 293 -13.20 -8.37 9.87
N PHE A 294 -13.63 -9.60 10.07
CA PHE A 294 -13.31 -10.68 9.14
C PHE A 294 -13.87 -10.42 7.74
N GLU A 295 -15.03 -9.79 7.66
CA GLU A 295 -15.79 -9.52 6.44
C GLU A 295 -15.14 -8.47 5.53
N THR A 296 -14.15 -7.71 6.02
CA THR A 296 -13.45 -6.67 5.25
C THR A 296 -12.88 -7.25 3.96
N SER A 297 -13.15 -6.57 2.85
CA SER A 297 -12.58 -6.93 1.55
C SER A 297 -11.12 -6.50 1.49
N ASN A 298 -10.20 -7.43 1.57
CA ASN A 298 -8.76 -7.16 1.51
C ASN A 298 -8.12 -7.86 0.32
N THR A 299 -7.06 -7.26 -0.23
CA THR A 299 -6.18 -7.92 -1.20
C THR A 299 -4.98 -8.53 -0.51
N TYR A 300 -4.59 -9.72 -0.94
CA TYR A 300 -3.39 -10.42 -0.46
C TYR A 300 -2.45 -10.70 -1.61
N GLN A 301 -1.18 -10.45 -1.36
CA GLN A 301 -0.09 -10.74 -2.29
C GLN A 301 0.76 -11.86 -1.70
N VAL A 302 0.93 -12.95 -2.46
CA VAL A 302 1.78 -14.08 -2.08
C VAL A 302 2.96 -14.10 -3.04
N PHE A 303 4.18 -13.99 -2.50
CA PHE A 303 5.44 -14.02 -3.23
C PHE A 303 6.21 -15.29 -2.87
N VAL A 304 6.60 -16.07 -3.87
CA VAL A 304 7.37 -17.31 -3.68
C VAL A 304 8.78 -17.13 -4.21
N TYR A 305 9.74 -17.24 -3.32
CA TYR A 305 11.16 -17.14 -3.63
C TYR A 305 11.82 -18.52 -3.58
N TYR A 306 12.68 -18.78 -4.54
CA TYR A 306 13.48 -19.99 -4.61
C TYR A 306 14.96 -19.65 -4.64
N ARG A 307 15.72 -20.28 -3.74
CA ARG A 307 17.18 -20.26 -3.76
C ARG A 307 17.68 -21.56 -4.33
N LYS A 308 18.10 -21.54 -5.58
CA LYS A 308 18.74 -22.69 -6.21
C LYS A 308 20.01 -23.07 -5.42
N PRO A 309 20.26 -24.36 -5.17
CA PRO A 309 21.51 -24.80 -4.54
C PRO A 309 22.74 -24.22 -5.24
N GLY A 310 23.66 -23.58 -4.47
CA GLY A 310 24.84 -22.89 -4.97
C GLY A 310 24.59 -21.44 -5.44
N SER A 311 23.34 -20.98 -5.51
CA SER A 311 23.03 -19.58 -5.85
C SER A 311 23.27 -18.64 -4.66
N ARG A 312 23.66 -17.39 -4.97
CA ARG A 312 23.84 -16.30 -4.00
C ARG A 312 22.60 -15.43 -3.83
N TRP A 313 21.55 -15.63 -4.63
CA TRP A 313 20.32 -14.81 -4.64
C TRP A 313 19.08 -15.69 -4.62
N ASP A 314 17.97 -15.10 -4.23
CA ASP A 314 16.65 -15.70 -4.29
C ASP A 314 15.95 -15.22 -5.58
N GLU A 315 15.43 -16.15 -6.36
CA GLU A 315 14.62 -15.90 -7.56
C GLU A 315 13.15 -15.82 -7.16
N LEU A 316 12.42 -14.80 -7.64
CA LEU A 316 10.97 -14.73 -7.46
C LEU A 316 10.30 -15.58 -8.53
N ILE A 317 9.86 -16.77 -8.13
CA ILE A 317 9.35 -17.82 -9.05
C ILE A 317 7.83 -17.96 -9.04
N GLY A 318 7.13 -17.21 -8.19
CA GLY A 318 5.68 -17.21 -8.15
C GLY A 318 5.13 -15.97 -7.47
N TYR A 319 4.02 -15.49 -8.01
CA TYR A 319 3.25 -14.36 -7.47
C TYR A 319 1.77 -14.61 -7.68
N CYS A 320 0.97 -14.28 -6.68
CA CYS A 320 -0.48 -14.29 -6.76
C CYS A 320 -1.03 -13.06 -6.03
N LEU A 321 -1.93 -12.34 -6.69
CA LEU A 321 -2.81 -11.35 -6.09
C LEU A 321 -4.18 -12.00 -5.91
N PHE A 322 -4.71 -11.96 -4.71
CA PHE A 322 -5.96 -12.60 -4.32
C PHE A 322 -6.83 -11.62 -3.52
N MET A 323 -8.15 -11.68 -3.70
CA MET A 323 -9.18 -10.94 -2.96
C MET A 323 -10.12 -11.90 -2.28
#